data_7676df9fbe9d6e21d0b47f1f1e9dc110
#
_entry.id   7676df9fbe9d6e21d0b47f1f1e9dc110
#
_cell.length_a   1.000
_cell.length_b   1.000
_cell.length_c   1.000
_cell.angle_alpha   90.00
_cell.angle_beta   90.00
_cell.angle_gamma   90.00
#
_symmetry.space_group_name_H-M   'P 1'
#
loop_
_entity.id
_entity.type
_entity.pdbx_description
1 polymer ?
#
loop_
_entity_poly.entity_id
_entity_poly.type
_entity_poly.pdbx_seq_one_letter_code
_entity_poly.pdbx_strand_id
1 'polypeptide(L)'
;LSKDVIISDLLASGLWPLIRQRPFGTIANPSDKPKSIFISAFDSSPLAPDNDFIFHGDTNLFQLGLDIISQLSDGKTHLNLDGNSNSANAFSNAKGVQINNIYGPHPSGNIGVQIHHIDPINKGDVIWYLTPQDVLTIALLFLEGKYDVSRIIAVTGSQIRRPKYYRTIAGTKITNFIKDNLNEGNSRIISGDVLSGEKINKDDSLGFYHYQITAIPEGDKSQFLGWLLPGFHKYSFSRTFFSWLTPMKKFDLDTN
;
A
#
# COMPACT_ATOMS: atom_id res chain seq x y z
N LEU A 1 -16.71 20.14 11.84
CA LEU A 1 -15.89 20.91 10.90
C LEU A 1 -16.61 20.99 9.56
N SER A 2 -16.56 22.15 8.86
CA SER A 2 -17.10 22.22 7.50
C SER A 2 -16.07 21.68 6.49
N LYS A 3 -16.55 21.20 5.34
CA LYS A 3 -15.72 20.69 4.24
C LYS A 3 -14.63 21.72 3.83
N ASP A 4 -15.01 23.00 3.70
CA ASP A 4 -14.10 24.04 3.26
C ASP A 4 -12.95 24.29 4.26
N VAL A 5 -13.24 24.21 5.55
CA VAL A 5 -12.23 24.32 6.61
C VAL A 5 -11.27 23.12 6.55
N ILE A 6 -11.77 21.89 6.38
CA ILE A 6 -10.95 20.70 6.27
C ILE A 6 -10.02 20.82 5.05
N ILE A 7 -10.54 21.22 3.89
CA ILE A 7 -9.72 21.41 2.67
C ILE A 7 -8.66 22.47 2.90
N SER A 8 -9.02 23.62 3.46
CA SER A 8 -8.09 24.72 3.74
C SER A 8 -6.95 24.28 4.66
N ASP A 9 -7.27 23.56 5.75
CA ASP A 9 -6.27 23.12 6.72
C ASP A 9 -5.35 22.04 6.14
N LEU A 10 -5.87 21.11 5.34
CA LEU A 10 -5.09 20.09 4.66
C LEU A 10 -4.16 20.71 3.60
N LEU A 11 -4.58 21.75 2.90
CA LEU A 11 -3.75 22.49 1.95
C LEU A 11 -2.67 23.30 2.68
N ALA A 12 -3.04 24.03 3.73
CA ALA A 12 -2.11 24.87 4.50
C ALA A 12 -1.04 24.05 5.22
N SER A 13 -1.41 22.84 5.72
CA SER A 13 -0.47 21.93 6.39
C SER A 13 0.44 21.17 5.41
N GLY A 14 0.11 21.12 4.11
CA GLY A 14 0.80 20.30 3.12
C GLY A 14 0.41 18.83 3.14
N LEU A 15 -0.68 18.43 3.82
CA LEU A 15 -1.18 17.05 3.85
C LEU A 15 -2.10 16.70 2.68
N TRP A 16 -2.56 17.69 1.93
CA TRP A 16 -3.47 17.47 0.81
C TRP A 16 -2.99 16.39 -0.19
N PRO A 17 -1.68 16.25 -0.53
CA PRO A 17 -1.18 15.22 -1.42
C PRO A 17 -1.42 13.78 -0.97
N LEU A 18 -1.78 13.54 0.29
CA LEU A 18 -2.18 12.20 0.76
C LEU A 18 -3.50 11.74 0.11
N ILE A 19 -4.35 12.68 -0.30
CA ILE A 19 -5.59 12.38 -0.99
C ILE A 19 -5.32 12.26 -2.49
N ARG A 20 -5.51 11.09 -3.03
CA ARG A 20 -5.34 10.81 -4.47
C ARG A 20 -6.69 10.59 -5.13
N GLN A 21 -6.77 10.78 -6.46
CA GLN A 21 -8.00 10.57 -7.19
C GLN A 21 -7.87 9.60 -8.37
N ARG A 22 -8.93 8.90 -8.64
CA ARG A 22 -9.13 8.10 -9.85
C ARG A 22 -10.03 8.89 -10.82
N PRO A 23 -9.87 8.66 -12.15
CA PRO A 23 -9.25 7.49 -12.79
C PRO A 23 -7.72 7.52 -12.93
N PHE A 24 -7.04 8.66 -12.83
CA PHE A 24 -5.63 8.78 -13.24
C PHE A 24 -4.60 8.57 -12.11
N GLY A 25 -5.03 8.43 -10.86
CA GLY A 25 -4.11 8.23 -9.74
C GLY A 25 -3.27 9.47 -9.38
N THR A 26 -3.73 10.65 -9.76
CA THR A 26 -3.12 11.95 -9.44
C THR A 26 -3.49 12.41 -8.02
N ILE A 27 -2.86 13.48 -7.55
CA ILE A 27 -3.31 14.19 -6.35
C ILE A 27 -4.72 14.72 -6.62
N ALA A 28 -5.60 14.62 -5.63
CA ALA A 28 -6.98 15.09 -5.73
C ALA A 28 -7.03 16.59 -6.01
N ASN A 29 -7.91 17.01 -6.92
CA ASN A 29 -8.16 18.43 -7.12
C ASN A 29 -9.13 18.92 -6.03
N PRO A 30 -8.74 19.91 -5.20
CA PRO A 30 -9.57 20.41 -4.11
C PRO A 30 -10.94 20.93 -4.53
N SER A 31 -11.07 21.37 -5.80
CA SER A 31 -12.32 21.89 -6.36
C SER A 31 -13.26 20.79 -6.84
N ASP A 32 -12.80 19.56 -6.94
CA ASP A 32 -13.65 18.46 -7.40
C ASP A 32 -14.63 17.98 -6.29
N LYS A 33 -15.72 17.41 -6.72
CA LYS A 33 -16.69 16.75 -5.83
C LYS A 33 -16.59 15.24 -6.05
N PRO A 34 -15.90 14.52 -5.16
CA PRO A 34 -15.76 13.08 -5.33
C PRO A 34 -17.12 12.40 -5.17
N LYS A 35 -17.40 11.43 -6.06
CA LYS A 35 -18.56 10.56 -6.00
C LYS A 35 -18.57 9.74 -4.71
N SER A 36 -17.40 9.27 -4.30
CA SER A 36 -17.17 8.50 -3.09
C SER A 36 -15.71 8.58 -2.67
N ILE A 37 -15.41 8.14 -1.44
CA ILE A 37 -14.05 8.06 -0.93
C ILE A 37 -13.75 6.60 -0.57
N PHE A 38 -12.56 6.12 -0.93
CA PHE A 38 -12.12 4.76 -0.66
C PHE A 38 -10.88 4.73 0.24
N ILE A 39 -10.92 3.88 1.26
CA ILE A 39 -9.80 3.58 2.13
C ILE A 39 -9.60 2.07 2.09
N SER A 40 -8.47 1.61 1.56
CA SER A 40 -8.19 0.19 1.51
C SER A 40 -7.21 -0.21 2.60
N ALA A 41 -7.70 -0.97 3.58
CA ALA A 41 -6.85 -1.64 4.57
C ALA A 41 -6.31 -2.99 4.07
N PHE A 42 -6.74 -3.44 2.88
CA PHE A 42 -6.29 -4.64 2.24
C PHE A 42 -5.36 -4.35 1.06
N ASP A 43 -4.15 -4.88 1.11
CA ASP A 43 -3.20 -4.90 0.00
C ASP A 43 -2.86 -6.35 -0.34
N SER A 44 -3.12 -6.75 -1.58
CA SER A 44 -2.87 -8.11 -2.07
C SER A 44 -1.52 -8.26 -2.78
N SER A 45 -0.68 -7.22 -2.78
CA SER A 45 0.64 -7.26 -3.38
C SER A 45 1.55 -8.25 -2.63
N PRO A 46 2.51 -8.88 -3.32
CA PRO A 46 3.46 -9.77 -2.67
C PRO A 46 4.21 -9.09 -1.52
N LEU A 47 4.18 -9.71 -0.35
CA LEU A 47 4.84 -9.23 0.88
C LEU A 47 4.40 -7.82 1.31
N ALA A 48 3.19 -7.42 0.97
CA ALA A 48 2.60 -6.15 1.38
C ALA A 48 2.59 -6.00 2.92
N PRO A 49 2.65 -4.75 3.42
CA PRO A 49 2.48 -4.50 4.85
C PRO A 49 1.13 -5.02 5.35
N ASP A 50 1.14 -5.69 6.49
CA ASP A 50 -0.08 -6.13 7.18
C ASP A 50 -0.65 -4.95 7.97
N ASN A 51 -1.72 -4.36 7.44
CA ASN A 51 -2.38 -3.25 8.10
C ASN A 51 -3.07 -3.65 9.41
N ASP A 52 -3.53 -4.88 9.55
CA ASP A 52 -4.14 -5.36 10.79
C ASP A 52 -3.13 -5.38 11.94
N PHE A 53 -1.87 -5.76 11.63
CA PHE A 53 -0.77 -5.69 12.58
C PHE A 53 -0.36 -4.24 12.90
N ILE A 54 -0.29 -3.36 11.89
CA ILE A 54 0.17 -1.97 12.04
C ILE A 54 -0.82 -1.16 12.90
N PHE A 55 -2.12 -1.41 12.77
CA PHE A 55 -3.19 -0.63 13.42
C PHE A 55 -3.63 -1.19 14.77
N HIS A 56 -2.81 -1.98 15.42
CA HIS A 56 -3.14 -2.52 16.73
C HIS A 56 -3.16 -1.40 17.78
N GLY A 57 -4.35 -1.02 18.26
CA GLY A 57 -4.55 -0.03 19.33
C GLY A 57 -4.98 1.38 18.90
N ASP A 58 -5.00 1.70 17.62
CA ASP A 58 -5.29 3.07 17.12
C ASP A 58 -6.77 3.33 16.78
N THR A 59 -7.71 2.59 17.39
CA THR A 59 -9.14 2.60 17.03
C THR A 59 -9.77 4.00 17.09
N ASN A 60 -9.55 4.74 18.17
CA ASN A 60 -10.18 6.06 18.35
C ASN A 60 -9.62 7.10 17.39
N LEU A 61 -8.30 7.07 17.16
CA LEU A 61 -7.64 8.00 16.25
C LEU A 61 -8.06 7.71 14.80
N PHE A 62 -8.14 6.45 14.42
CA PHE A 62 -8.58 6.05 13.10
C PHE A 62 -10.04 6.47 12.85
N GLN A 63 -10.93 6.28 13.85
CA GLN A 63 -12.34 6.73 13.76
C GLN A 63 -12.43 8.24 13.57
N LEU A 64 -11.64 9.03 14.31
CA LEU A 64 -11.59 10.48 14.12
C LEU A 64 -11.20 10.85 12.70
N GLY A 65 -10.19 10.18 12.14
CA GLY A 65 -9.76 10.40 10.76
C GLY A 65 -10.88 10.06 9.75
N LEU A 66 -11.59 8.96 9.96
CA LEU A 66 -12.75 8.58 9.13
C LEU A 66 -13.85 9.64 9.19
N ASP A 67 -14.17 10.15 10.37
CA ASP A 67 -15.20 11.16 10.56
C ASP A 67 -14.83 12.47 9.82
N ILE A 68 -13.57 12.87 9.85
CA ILE A 68 -13.05 14.04 9.13
C ILE A 68 -13.12 13.84 7.62
N ILE A 69 -12.58 12.72 7.13
CA ILE A 69 -12.49 12.41 5.70
C ILE A 69 -13.87 12.26 5.08
N SER A 70 -14.81 11.69 5.82
CA SER A 70 -16.19 11.52 5.35
C SER A 70 -16.92 12.85 5.09
N GLN A 71 -16.48 13.97 5.69
CA GLN A 71 -17.02 15.29 5.40
C GLN A 71 -16.61 15.83 4.02
N LEU A 72 -15.60 15.23 3.39
CA LEU A 72 -15.08 15.70 2.10
C LEU A 72 -15.94 15.28 0.90
N SER A 73 -16.88 14.35 1.08
CA SER A 73 -17.78 13.87 0.03
C SER A 73 -19.23 13.84 0.49
N ASP A 74 -20.15 14.15 -0.39
CA ASP A 74 -21.58 13.92 -0.19
C ASP A 74 -21.96 12.44 -0.42
N GLY A 75 -21.05 11.66 -1.01
CA GLY A 75 -21.21 10.23 -1.27
C GLY A 75 -20.70 9.36 -0.13
N LYS A 76 -20.62 8.06 -0.39
CA LYS A 76 -20.20 7.09 0.62
C LYS A 76 -18.68 7.10 0.82
N THR A 77 -18.27 6.90 2.07
CA THR A 77 -16.90 6.51 2.40
C THR A 77 -16.85 5.00 2.57
N HIS A 78 -16.01 4.33 1.76
CA HIS A 78 -15.82 2.90 1.76
C HIS A 78 -14.53 2.54 2.50
N LEU A 79 -14.62 1.60 3.43
CA LEU A 79 -13.49 0.98 4.10
C LEU A 79 -13.41 -0.49 3.63
N ASN A 80 -12.36 -0.83 2.90
CA ASN A 80 -12.19 -2.15 2.30
C ASN A 80 -11.20 -2.99 3.11
N LEU A 81 -11.64 -4.17 3.54
CA LEU A 81 -10.91 -5.11 4.41
C LEU A 81 -10.62 -6.41 3.67
N ASP A 82 -9.59 -7.14 4.11
CA ASP A 82 -9.40 -8.53 3.69
C ASP A 82 -10.49 -9.42 4.30
N GLY A 83 -11.34 -9.98 3.47
CA GLY A 83 -12.40 -10.88 3.90
C GLY A 83 -11.91 -12.23 4.40
N ASN A 84 -10.63 -12.57 4.21
CA ASN A 84 -10.03 -13.82 4.67
C ASN A 84 -9.30 -13.67 6.02
N SER A 85 -9.10 -12.44 6.50
CA SER A 85 -8.40 -12.15 7.76
C SER A 85 -9.36 -11.71 8.87
N ASN A 86 -8.88 -11.80 10.12
CA ASN A 86 -9.54 -11.16 11.26
C ASN A 86 -9.04 -9.72 11.34
N SER A 87 -9.79 -8.81 10.75
CA SER A 87 -9.43 -7.40 10.70
C SER A 87 -9.24 -6.79 12.08
N ALA A 88 -8.26 -5.88 12.19
CA ALA A 88 -7.99 -5.12 13.41
C ALA A 88 -9.27 -4.41 13.91
N ASN A 89 -9.38 -4.27 15.24
CA ASN A 89 -10.52 -3.58 15.86
C ASN A 89 -10.71 -2.15 15.35
N ALA A 90 -9.65 -1.48 14.94
CA ALA A 90 -9.72 -0.15 14.34
C ALA A 90 -10.54 -0.14 13.05
N PHE A 91 -10.51 -1.23 12.29
CA PHE A 91 -11.22 -1.38 11.02
C PHE A 91 -12.61 -1.99 11.20
N SER A 92 -12.70 -3.12 11.92
CA SER A 92 -13.95 -3.87 12.09
C SER A 92 -15.00 -3.11 12.91
N ASN A 93 -14.58 -2.22 13.80
CA ASN A 93 -15.46 -1.39 14.63
C ASN A 93 -15.69 0.02 14.05
N ALA A 94 -15.21 0.32 12.85
CA ALA A 94 -15.37 1.62 12.21
C ALA A 94 -16.85 1.94 11.98
N LYS A 95 -17.24 3.20 12.28
CA LYS A 95 -18.60 3.70 12.15
C LYS A 95 -18.68 4.82 11.11
N GLY A 96 -19.87 5.06 10.57
CA GLY A 96 -20.10 6.12 9.60
C GLY A 96 -19.56 5.83 8.19
N VAL A 97 -19.01 4.63 7.96
CA VAL A 97 -18.44 4.19 6.68
C VAL A 97 -19.08 2.87 6.23
N GLN A 98 -19.02 2.60 4.94
CA GLN A 98 -19.44 1.31 4.39
C GLN A 98 -18.24 0.36 4.40
N ILE A 99 -18.28 -0.65 5.28
CA ILE A 99 -17.28 -1.71 5.32
C ILE A 99 -17.57 -2.71 4.19
N ASN A 100 -16.53 -3.04 3.42
CA ASN A 100 -16.59 -4.05 2.36
C ASN A 100 -15.50 -5.10 2.61
N ASN A 101 -15.89 -6.36 2.64
CA ASN A 101 -14.96 -7.48 2.72
C ASN A 101 -14.56 -7.93 1.31
N ILE A 102 -13.28 -7.85 1.01
CA ILE A 102 -12.72 -8.17 -0.29
C ILE A 102 -12.11 -9.57 -0.25
N TYR A 103 -12.44 -10.38 -1.23
CA TYR A 103 -11.94 -11.74 -1.39
C TYR A 103 -11.25 -11.89 -2.73
N GLY A 104 -10.20 -12.69 -2.77
CA GLY A 104 -9.55 -13.08 -4.02
C GLY A 104 -8.04 -12.89 -4.01
N PRO A 105 -7.36 -13.44 -5.01
CA PRO A 105 -5.92 -13.25 -5.20
C PRO A 105 -5.61 -11.84 -5.70
N HIS A 106 -4.32 -11.49 -5.75
CA HIS A 106 -3.90 -10.29 -6.48
C HIS A 106 -4.48 -10.28 -7.91
N PRO A 107 -5.07 -9.17 -8.39
CA PRO A 107 -5.00 -7.79 -7.87
C PRO A 107 -6.21 -7.32 -7.03
N SER A 108 -6.90 -8.19 -6.29
CA SER A 108 -8.09 -7.80 -5.52
C SER A 108 -7.84 -6.68 -4.49
N GLY A 109 -6.62 -6.55 -3.97
CA GLY A 109 -6.20 -5.46 -3.10
C GLY A 109 -5.94 -4.14 -3.80
N ASN A 110 -5.85 -4.11 -5.15
CA ASN A 110 -5.63 -2.87 -5.87
C ASN A 110 -6.86 -1.98 -5.81
N ILE A 111 -6.68 -0.74 -5.37
CA ILE A 111 -7.78 0.21 -5.18
C ILE A 111 -8.63 0.43 -6.44
N GLY A 112 -8.02 0.42 -7.63
CA GLY A 112 -8.75 0.54 -8.90
C GLY A 112 -9.67 -0.65 -9.17
N VAL A 113 -9.27 -1.86 -8.79
CA VAL A 113 -10.08 -3.08 -8.91
C VAL A 113 -11.24 -3.03 -7.91
N GLN A 114 -10.97 -2.62 -6.67
CA GLN A 114 -12.01 -2.46 -5.65
C GLN A 114 -13.06 -1.43 -6.06
N ILE A 115 -12.64 -0.27 -6.55
CA ILE A 115 -13.53 0.78 -7.06
C ILE A 115 -14.40 0.23 -8.21
N HIS A 116 -13.78 -0.49 -9.16
CA HIS A 116 -14.53 -1.04 -10.30
C HIS A 116 -15.67 -1.96 -9.88
N HIS A 117 -15.47 -2.76 -8.83
CA HIS A 117 -16.49 -3.71 -8.38
C HIS A 117 -17.51 -3.12 -7.39
N ILE A 118 -17.16 -2.08 -6.64
CA ILE A 118 -18.01 -1.54 -5.57
C ILE A 118 -18.79 -0.31 -6.05
N ASP A 119 -18.09 0.65 -6.66
CA ASP A 119 -18.66 1.91 -7.13
C ASP A 119 -17.93 2.37 -8.42
N PRO A 120 -18.24 1.77 -9.57
CA PRO A 120 -17.51 2.00 -10.80
C PRO A 120 -17.58 3.47 -11.27
N ILE A 121 -16.47 3.93 -11.83
CA ILE A 121 -16.30 5.29 -12.36
C ILE A 121 -16.94 5.37 -13.73
N ASN A 122 -17.89 6.28 -13.92
CA ASN A 122 -18.45 6.66 -15.21
C ASN A 122 -17.78 7.92 -15.76
N LYS A 123 -18.12 8.30 -16.97
CA LYS A 123 -17.58 9.52 -17.60
C LYS A 123 -17.92 10.74 -16.76
N GLY A 124 -16.89 11.45 -16.29
CA GLY A 124 -17.00 12.64 -15.47
C GLY A 124 -16.97 12.39 -13.96
N ASP A 125 -17.08 11.13 -13.51
CA ASP A 125 -16.93 10.81 -12.09
C ASP A 125 -15.47 10.89 -11.67
N VAL A 126 -15.26 11.35 -10.44
CA VAL A 126 -13.99 11.24 -9.71
C VAL A 126 -14.21 10.54 -8.38
N ILE A 127 -13.27 9.72 -7.99
CA ILE A 127 -13.26 9.03 -6.68
C ILE A 127 -11.95 9.34 -6.00
N TRP A 128 -12.01 9.72 -4.72
CA TRP A 128 -10.82 9.94 -3.92
C TRP A 128 -10.46 8.69 -3.15
N TYR A 129 -9.17 8.53 -2.88
CA TYR A 129 -8.69 7.39 -2.09
C TYR A 129 -7.46 7.74 -1.26
N LEU A 130 -7.32 7.05 -0.14
CA LEU A 130 -6.23 7.18 0.83
C LEU A 130 -5.82 5.80 1.34
N THR A 131 -4.64 5.74 1.95
CA THR A 131 -4.24 4.58 2.76
C THR A 131 -4.70 4.74 4.20
N PRO A 132 -4.79 3.66 4.99
CA PRO A 132 -5.12 3.78 6.40
C PRO A 132 -4.14 4.63 7.20
N GLN A 133 -2.83 4.62 6.87
CA GLN A 133 -1.84 5.46 7.55
C GLN A 133 -2.04 6.95 7.25
N ASP A 134 -2.51 7.29 6.03
CA ASP A 134 -2.86 8.68 5.68
C ASP A 134 -4.03 9.18 6.54
N VAL A 135 -5.01 8.30 6.82
CA VAL A 135 -6.15 8.61 7.71
C VAL A 135 -5.67 8.98 9.11
N LEU A 136 -4.71 8.22 9.68
CA LEU A 136 -4.13 8.54 10.99
C LEU A 136 -3.37 9.88 10.98
N THR A 137 -2.60 10.14 9.92
CA THR A 137 -1.85 11.40 9.78
C THR A 137 -2.80 12.60 9.73
N ILE A 138 -3.91 12.48 9.00
CA ILE A 138 -4.96 13.51 8.96
C ILE A 138 -5.62 13.66 10.33
N ALA A 139 -5.94 12.57 11.01
CA ALA A 139 -6.52 12.62 12.35
C ALA A 139 -5.64 13.36 13.36
N LEU A 140 -4.31 13.09 13.33
CA LEU A 140 -3.35 13.76 14.21
C LEU A 140 -3.24 15.25 13.95
N LEU A 141 -3.32 15.69 12.69
CA LEU A 141 -3.37 17.10 12.38
C LEU A 141 -4.54 17.80 13.07
N PHE A 142 -5.74 17.24 12.96
CA PHE A 142 -6.95 17.87 13.55
C PHE A 142 -7.07 17.68 15.06
N LEU A 143 -6.45 16.65 15.62
CA LEU A 143 -6.44 16.38 17.07
C LEU A 143 -5.42 17.24 17.81
N GLU A 144 -4.18 17.31 17.28
CA GLU A 144 -3.05 17.89 17.96
C GLU A 144 -2.48 19.15 17.28
N GLY A 145 -2.96 19.49 16.09
CA GLY A 145 -2.40 20.59 15.28
C GLY A 145 -0.99 20.28 14.75
N LYS A 146 -0.62 19.01 14.68
CA LYS A 146 0.74 18.59 14.28
C LYS A 146 0.73 17.83 12.96
N TYR A 147 1.69 18.17 12.10
CA TYR A 147 2.03 17.38 10.94
C TYR A 147 2.97 16.24 11.35
N ASP A 148 2.43 15.05 11.61
CA ASP A 148 3.25 13.86 11.84
C ASP A 148 3.66 13.22 10.51
N VAL A 149 4.93 13.37 10.17
CA VAL A 149 5.54 12.77 8.96
C VAL A 149 5.95 11.31 9.16
N SER A 150 5.72 10.74 10.36
CA SER A 150 6.08 9.36 10.65
C SER A 150 5.18 8.38 9.88
N ARG A 151 5.78 7.27 9.47
CA ARG A 151 5.08 6.16 8.84
C ARG A 151 5.71 4.83 9.23
N ILE A 152 4.92 3.77 9.17
CA ILE A 152 5.41 2.41 9.34
C ILE A 152 5.60 1.81 7.95
N ILE A 153 6.80 1.30 7.70
CA ILE A 153 7.15 0.65 6.44
C ILE A 153 7.57 -0.80 6.67
N ALA A 154 7.31 -1.68 5.70
CA ALA A 154 7.84 -3.03 5.67
C ALA A 154 9.15 -3.07 4.89
N VAL A 155 10.17 -3.75 5.42
CA VAL A 155 11.41 -4.06 4.70
C VAL A 155 11.45 -5.57 4.50
N THR A 156 11.41 -6.02 3.24
CA THR A 156 11.07 -7.39 2.88
C THR A 156 11.74 -7.83 1.57
N GLY A 157 11.52 -9.06 1.17
CA GLY A 157 12.09 -9.66 -0.03
C GLY A 157 13.14 -10.73 0.27
N SER A 158 13.44 -11.58 -0.72
CA SER A 158 14.33 -12.74 -0.54
C SER A 158 15.78 -12.36 -0.25
N GLN A 159 16.18 -11.13 -0.59
CA GLN A 159 17.52 -10.60 -0.29
C GLN A 159 17.61 -9.90 1.06
N ILE A 160 16.52 -9.79 1.83
CA ILE A 160 16.52 -9.25 3.18
C ILE A 160 16.74 -10.38 4.20
N ARG A 161 17.80 -10.29 5.00
CA ARG A 161 18.13 -11.31 6.04
C ARG A 161 17.09 -11.41 7.13
N ARG A 162 16.60 -10.25 7.59
CA ARG A 162 15.63 -10.12 8.70
C ARG A 162 14.52 -9.18 8.29
N PRO A 163 13.47 -9.68 7.63
CA PRO A 163 12.28 -8.88 7.30
C PRO A 163 11.62 -8.34 8.57
N LYS A 164 11.29 -7.05 8.59
CA LYS A 164 10.62 -6.39 9.73
C LYS A 164 9.99 -5.07 9.34
N TYR A 165 9.14 -4.57 10.22
CA TYR A 165 8.60 -3.22 10.15
C TYR A 165 9.53 -2.21 10.81
N TYR A 166 9.55 -1.00 10.26
CA TYR A 166 10.24 0.15 10.81
C TYR A 166 9.28 1.34 10.92
N ARG A 167 9.31 2.02 12.06
CA ARG A 167 8.76 3.36 12.15
C ARG A 167 9.83 4.34 11.68
N THR A 168 9.50 5.16 10.71
CA THR A 168 10.40 6.10 10.08
C THR A 168 9.68 7.36 9.67
N ILE A 169 10.39 8.33 9.11
CA ILE A 169 9.83 9.55 8.52
C ILE A 169 9.90 9.49 6.99
N ALA A 170 8.98 10.18 6.33
CA ALA A 170 9.01 10.32 4.86
C ALA A 170 10.35 10.93 4.41
N GLY A 171 10.91 10.42 3.32
CA GLY A 171 12.19 10.90 2.76
C GLY A 171 13.44 10.31 3.41
N THR A 172 13.33 9.40 4.40
CA THR A 172 14.50 8.72 4.96
C THR A 172 15.19 7.87 3.90
N LYS A 173 16.53 7.93 3.87
CA LYS A 173 17.34 7.13 2.94
C LYS A 173 17.18 5.64 3.20
N ILE A 174 17.06 4.88 2.13
CA ILE A 174 16.88 3.42 2.18
C ILE A 174 18.07 2.71 2.79
N THR A 175 19.28 3.21 2.61
CA THR A 175 20.50 2.68 3.22
C THR A 175 20.34 2.45 4.73
N ASN A 176 19.60 3.28 5.45
CA ASN A 176 19.39 3.14 6.89
C ASN A 176 18.68 1.84 7.29
N PHE A 177 17.95 1.22 6.39
CA PHE A 177 17.16 0.00 6.65
C PHE A 177 17.83 -1.27 6.13
N ILE A 178 18.69 -1.14 5.10
CA ILE A 178 19.21 -2.29 4.37
C ILE A 178 20.71 -2.52 4.55
N LYS A 179 21.49 -1.52 5.04
CA LYS A 179 22.97 -1.56 5.07
C LYS A 179 23.55 -2.87 5.61
N ASP A 180 23.00 -3.35 6.75
CA ASP A 180 23.48 -4.57 7.41
C ASP A 180 22.46 -5.71 7.33
N ASN A 181 21.48 -5.59 6.44
CA ASN A 181 20.34 -6.49 6.34
C ASN A 181 20.17 -7.15 4.96
N LEU A 182 21.08 -6.87 4.02
CA LEU A 182 21.11 -7.55 2.73
C LEU A 182 21.93 -8.84 2.78
N ASN A 183 21.49 -9.85 2.02
CA ASN A 183 22.28 -11.01 1.69
C ASN A 183 23.44 -10.61 0.77
N GLU A 184 24.44 -11.50 0.66
CA GLU A 184 25.56 -11.33 -0.26
C GLU A 184 25.06 -11.47 -1.72
N GLY A 185 25.70 -10.72 -2.61
CA GLY A 185 25.40 -10.72 -4.04
C GLY A 185 24.76 -9.42 -4.53
N ASN A 186 24.45 -9.39 -5.82
CA ASN A 186 23.82 -8.24 -6.45
C ASN A 186 22.30 -8.28 -6.20
N SER A 187 21.81 -7.23 -5.60
CA SER A 187 20.39 -7.12 -5.20
C SER A 187 19.72 -5.96 -5.90
N ARG A 188 18.53 -6.21 -6.44
CA ARG A 188 17.60 -5.17 -6.89
C ARG A 188 16.81 -4.67 -5.70
N ILE A 189 16.91 -3.38 -5.45
CA ILE A 189 16.15 -2.69 -4.41
C ILE A 189 14.99 -1.96 -5.07
N ILE A 190 13.80 -2.18 -4.53
CA ILE A 190 12.54 -1.69 -5.08
C ILE A 190 11.86 -0.85 -4.01
N SER A 191 11.48 0.36 -4.38
CA SER A 191 10.53 1.18 -3.64
C SER A 191 9.12 0.70 -3.97
N GLY A 192 8.44 0.08 -3.02
CA GLY A 192 7.17 -0.61 -3.22
C GLY A 192 7.33 -2.13 -3.35
N ASP A 193 6.33 -2.77 -3.94
CA ASP A 193 6.29 -4.21 -4.19
C ASP A 193 6.99 -4.61 -5.51
N VAL A 194 7.14 -5.92 -5.75
CA VAL A 194 7.84 -6.45 -6.93
C VAL A 194 7.05 -6.31 -8.24
N LEU A 195 5.76 -6.02 -8.20
CA LEU A 195 4.88 -5.96 -9.37
C LEU A 195 4.69 -4.54 -9.88
N SER A 196 4.57 -3.56 -8.96
CA SER A 196 4.25 -2.18 -9.30
C SER A 196 5.26 -1.15 -8.78
N GLY A 197 6.25 -1.58 -8.00
CA GLY A 197 7.27 -0.71 -7.43
C GLY A 197 8.33 -0.27 -8.43
N GLU A 198 9.16 0.67 -8.03
CA GLU A 198 10.22 1.26 -8.84
C GLU A 198 11.61 0.81 -8.35
N LYS A 199 12.49 0.39 -9.28
CA LYS A 199 13.89 0.13 -8.95
C LYS A 199 14.57 1.42 -8.53
N ILE A 200 15.26 1.38 -7.40
CA ILE A 200 15.96 2.53 -6.81
C ILE A 200 17.38 2.16 -6.39
N ASN A 201 18.21 3.17 -6.18
CA ASN A 201 19.53 3.00 -5.63
C ASN A 201 19.52 2.96 -4.09
N LYS A 202 20.59 2.43 -3.49
CA LYS A 202 20.73 2.34 -2.02
C LYS A 202 20.66 3.69 -1.31
N ASP A 203 21.11 4.76 -1.96
CA ASP A 203 21.15 6.12 -1.41
C ASP A 203 19.88 6.93 -1.66
N ASP A 204 18.94 6.38 -2.44
CA ASP A 204 17.65 7.00 -2.68
C ASP A 204 16.73 6.87 -1.47
N SER A 205 15.65 7.64 -1.47
CA SER A 205 14.58 7.56 -0.47
C SER A 205 13.42 6.74 -0.98
N LEU A 206 12.63 6.18 -0.04
CA LEU A 206 11.38 5.52 -0.36
C LEU A 206 10.40 6.50 -1.02
N GLY A 207 9.74 6.09 -2.08
CA GLY A 207 8.72 6.88 -2.75
C GLY A 207 7.61 7.33 -1.80
N PHE A 208 7.06 8.53 -2.05
CA PHE A 208 6.11 9.17 -1.14
C PHE A 208 4.87 8.32 -0.85
N TYR A 209 4.39 7.57 -1.84
CA TYR A 209 3.21 6.71 -1.72
C TYR A 209 3.52 5.24 -1.44
N HIS A 210 4.78 4.90 -1.17
CA HIS A 210 5.19 3.53 -0.91
C HIS A 210 5.38 3.29 0.60
N TYR A 211 4.92 2.15 1.06
CA TYR A 211 5.03 1.70 2.45
C TYR A 211 5.85 0.41 2.58
N GLN A 212 6.55 0.03 1.50
CA GLN A 212 7.33 -1.19 1.42
C GLN A 212 8.65 -0.94 0.70
N ILE A 213 9.72 -1.55 1.22
CA ILE A 213 11.01 -1.71 0.53
C ILE A 213 11.18 -3.19 0.27
N THR A 214 11.35 -3.55 -0.99
CA THR A 214 11.54 -4.94 -1.40
C THR A 214 12.94 -5.13 -2.00
N ALA A 215 13.66 -6.16 -1.54
CA ALA A 215 14.95 -6.52 -2.13
C ALA A 215 14.91 -7.97 -2.64
N ILE A 216 15.22 -8.14 -3.92
CA ILE A 216 15.30 -9.42 -4.61
C ILE A 216 16.65 -9.55 -5.33
N PRO A 217 17.07 -10.75 -5.80
CA PRO A 217 18.23 -10.86 -6.68
C PRO A 217 18.08 -10.00 -7.93
N GLU A 218 19.18 -9.40 -8.42
CA GLU A 218 19.12 -8.54 -9.62
C GLU A 218 18.81 -9.34 -10.91
N GLY A 219 19.01 -10.66 -10.92
CA GLY A 219 18.71 -11.49 -12.08
C GLY A 219 19.67 -11.35 -13.25
N ASP A 220 20.91 -10.93 -12.98
CA ASP A 220 21.96 -10.70 -13.97
C ASP A 220 22.63 -12.01 -14.50
N LYS A 221 22.11 -13.17 -14.11
CA LYS A 221 22.59 -14.49 -14.55
C LYS A 221 21.64 -15.13 -15.55
N SER A 222 21.98 -15.02 -16.83
CA SER A 222 21.24 -15.73 -17.89
C SER A 222 21.38 -17.25 -17.74
N GLN A 223 20.28 -17.98 -17.87
CA GLN A 223 20.28 -19.43 -17.95
C GLN A 223 20.23 -19.86 -19.41
N PHE A 224 21.31 -20.49 -19.91
CA PHE A 224 21.31 -21.05 -21.26
C PHE A 224 20.21 -22.09 -21.41
N LEU A 225 19.34 -21.90 -22.41
CA LEU A 225 18.14 -22.73 -22.65
C LEU A 225 17.25 -22.92 -21.42
N GLY A 226 17.20 -21.93 -20.50
CA GLY A 226 16.49 -22.02 -19.25
C GLY A 226 14.97 -22.30 -19.38
N TRP A 227 14.37 -22.00 -20.53
CA TRP A 227 12.98 -22.29 -20.87
C TRP A 227 12.72 -23.77 -21.21
N LEU A 228 13.75 -24.54 -21.58
CA LEU A 228 13.69 -25.99 -21.80
C LEU A 228 13.91 -26.82 -20.54
N LEU A 229 14.42 -26.21 -19.47
CA LEU A 229 14.72 -26.92 -18.23
C LEU A 229 13.41 -27.25 -17.47
N PRO A 230 13.39 -28.34 -16.68
CA PRO A 230 12.23 -28.70 -15.88
C PRO A 230 11.76 -27.62 -14.92
N GLY A 231 12.63 -26.71 -14.51
CA GLY A 231 12.32 -25.52 -13.74
C GLY A 231 11.71 -25.80 -12.35
N PHE A 232 12.26 -26.76 -11.61
CA PHE A 232 11.78 -27.11 -10.26
C PHE A 232 11.75 -25.93 -9.26
N HIS A 233 12.49 -24.86 -9.54
CA HIS A 233 12.58 -23.66 -8.70
C HIS A 233 12.00 -22.41 -9.39
N LYS A 234 11.32 -22.58 -10.54
CA LYS A 234 10.72 -21.47 -11.28
C LYS A 234 9.25 -21.36 -10.99
N TYR A 235 8.79 -20.14 -10.72
CA TYR A 235 7.35 -19.88 -10.65
C TYR A 235 6.69 -20.04 -12.00
N SER A 236 5.52 -20.65 -12.04
CA SER A 236 4.71 -20.76 -13.23
C SER A 236 3.23 -20.81 -12.88
N PHE A 237 2.50 -19.80 -13.31
CA PHE A 237 1.05 -19.76 -13.13
C PHE A 237 0.35 -20.88 -13.93
N SER A 238 0.83 -21.17 -15.13
CA SER A 238 0.27 -22.18 -16.03
C SER A 238 0.75 -23.61 -15.75
N ARG A 239 1.56 -23.81 -14.68
CA ARG A 239 2.20 -25.09 -14.35
C ARG A 239 3.10 -25.64 -15.48
N THR A 240 3.68 -24.78 -16.29
CA THR A 240 4.60 -25.15 -17.36
C THR A 240 5.90 -25.75 -16.82
N PHE A 241 6.36 -25.31 -15.65
CA PHE A 241 7.53 -25.84 -14.96
C PHE A 241 7.11 -26.85 -13.88
N PHE A 242 8.02 -27.80 -13.57
CA PHE A 242 7.76 -28.84 -12.58
C PHE A 242 7.83 -28.35 -11.12
N SER A 243 7.96 -27.06 -10.89
CA SER A 243 7.91 -26.47 -9.55
C SER A 243 6.58 -26.76 -8.79
N TRP A 244 5.51 -27.09 -9.49
CA TRP A 244 4.24 -27.50 -8.87
C TRP A 244 4.33 -28.89 -8.18
N LEU A 245 5.35 -29.72 -8.52
CA LEU A 245 5.63 -30.99 -7.86
C LEU A 245 6.46 -30.81 -6.59
N THR A 246 7.05 -29.63 -6.37
CA THR A 246 7.91 -29.37 -5.23
C THR A 246 7.14 -28.67 -4.11
N PRO A 247 7.41 -28.93 -2.83
CA PRO A 247 6.75 -28.25 -1.71
C PRO A 247 7.26 -26.81 -1.49
N MET A 248 7.84 -26.19 -2.50
CA MET A 248 8.36 -24.84 -2.41
C MET A 248 7.25 -23.81 -2.15
N LYS A 249 7.46 -22.97 -1.15
CA LYS A 249 6.53 -21.90 -0.77
C LYS A 249 7.07 -20.50 -1.09
N LYS A 250 8.31 -20.40 -1.60
CA LYS A 250 8.95 -19.13 -1.93
C LYS A 250 9.57 -19.23 -3.31
N PHE A 251 9.28 -18.22 -4.12
CA PHE A 251 9.87 -18.03 -5.43
C PHE A 251 10.45 -16.62 -5.52
N ASP A 252 11.65 -16.50 -6.07
CA ASP A 252 12.17 -15.20 -6.46
C ASP A 252 11.53 -14.80 -7.79
N LEU A 253 10.79 -13.71 -7.77
CA LEU A 253 10.21 -13.14 -8.98
C LEU A 253 11.29 -12.26 -9.62
N ASP A 254 12.06 -12.87 -10.49
CA ASP A 254 13.04 -12.17 -11.31
C ASP A 254 12.35 -11.68 -12.58
N THR A 255 12.35 -10.37 -12.78
CA THR A 255 11.64 -9.70 -13.87
C THR A 255 12.54 -9.38 -15.07
N ASN A 256 13.73 -9.97 -15.14
CA ASN A 256 14.63 -9.80 -16.30
C ASN A 256 14.32 -10.79 -17.41
#